data_b9fd3e8ec67eeee8a04b46490895a356
#
_entry.id   b9fd3e8ec67eeee8a04b46490895a356
#
_cell.length_a   1.000
_cell.length_b   1.000
_cell.length_c   1.000
_cell.angle_alpha   90.00
_cell.angle_beta   90.00
_cell.angle_gamma   90.00
#
_symmetry.space_group_name_H-M   'P 1'
#
loop_
_entity.id
_entity.type
_entity.pdbx_description
1 polymer ?
#
loop_
_entity_poly.entity_id
_entity_poly.type
_entity_poly.pdbx_seq_one_letter_code
_entity_poly.pdbx_strand_id
1 'polypeptide(L)'
;MIPAINYWAVIAATLSTMVVGAVWYSKGVMGTRWMKLTGVQPEGKPAIAIVVPLLVTLLVSFITSWALAWVVGMITIPGHSAPELDNAEIVATFVAPIDRFAFFGTALVAGIILWAGFTAARFITHDAFEGRPVKLTVLNVVHELVTIVVLSIVIGVWPPALA
;
A
#
# COMPACT_ATOMS: atom_id res chain seq x y z
N MET A 1 -13.49 -0.86 18.40
CA MET A 1 -12.54 0.25 18.70
C MET A 1 -11.85 0.66 17.39
N ILE A 2 -11.45 1.93 17.26
CA ILE A 2 -10.74 2.44 16.07
C ILE A 2 -9.26 2.50 16.47
N PRO A 3 -8.33 1.88 15.70
CA PRO A 3 -6.91 1.93 16.03
C PRO A 3 -6.37 3.36 15.88
N ALA A 4 -5.35 3.70 16.66
CA ALA A 4 -4.61 4.93 16.45
C ALA A 4 -3.89 4.88 15.10
N ILE A 5 -4.00 5.94 14.31
CA ILE A 5 -3.39 6.03 12.98
C ILE A 5 -2.53 7.30 12.90
N ASN A 6 -1.31 7.14 12.41
CA ASN A 6 -0.48 8.27 12.05
C ASN A 6 -0.85 8.74 10.62
N TYR A 7 -1.70 9.75 10.53
CA TYR A 7 -2.12 10.30 9.22
C TYR A 7 -0.99 10.93 8.43
N TRP A 8 0.07 11.43 9.07
CA TRP A 8 1.26 11.92 8.36
C TRP A 8 2.01 10.78 7.67
N ALA A 9 2.11 9.62 8.32
CA ALA A 9 2.64 8.42 7.70
C ALA A 9 1.78 7.97 6.52
N VAL A 10 0.45 8.01 6.64
CA VAL A 10 -0.49 7.68 5.56
C VAL A 10 -0.31 8.63 4.37
N ILE A 11 -0.21 9.94 4.59
CA ILE A 11 0.03 10.93 3.52
C ILE A 11 1.38 10.69 2.85
N ALA A 12 2.45 10.52 3.63
CA ALA A 12 3.77 10.25 3.10
C ALA A 12 3.82 8.94 2.29
N ALA A 13 3.19 7.88 2.78
CA ALA A 13 3.04 6.61 2.07
C ALA A 13 2.27 6.80 0.75
N THR A 14 1.17 7.54 0.77
CA THR A 14 0.40 7.87 -0.44
C THR A 14 1.26 8.58 -1.48
N LEU A 15 2.01 9.60 -1.07
CA LEU A 15 2.88 10.33 -1.99
C LEU A 15 4.03 9.47 -2.52
N SER A 16 4.56 8.55 -1.72
CA SER A 16 5.61 7.62 -2.16
C SER A 16 5.16 6.74 -3.31
N THR A 17 3.89 6.38 -3.41
CA THR A 17 3.36 5.58 -4.54
C THR A 17 3.47 6.33 -5.87
N MET A 18 3.28 7.65 -5.86
CA MET A 18 3.44 8.49 -7.05
C MET A 18 4.89 8.50 -7.53
N VAL A 19 5.85 8.53 -6.59
CA VAL A 19 7.28 8.44 -6.91
C VAL A 19 7.61 7.07 -7.49
N VAL A 20 7.14 6.00 -6.87
CA VAL A 20 7.32 4.62 -7.40
C VAL A 20 6.76 4.50 -8.81
N GLY A 21 5.54 4.96 -9.06
CA GLY A 21 4.91 4.94 -10.37
C GLY A 21 5.68 5.75 -11.41
N ALA A 22 6.12 6.96 -11.06
CA ALA A 22 6.91 7.82 -11.94
C ALA A 22 8.25 7.16 -12.35
N VAL A 23 8.95 6.55 -11.40
CA VAL A 23 10.19 5.82 -11.66
C VAL A 23 9.92 4.56 -12.49
N TRP A 24 8.93 3.76 -12.10
CA TRP A 24 8.61 2.49 -12.76
C TRP A 24 8.22 2.67 -14.22
N TYR A 25 7.32 3.61 -14.51
CA TYR A 25 6.84 3.88 -15.87
C TYR A 25 7.71 4.87 -16.65
N SER A 26 8.89 5.23 -16.14
CA SER A 26 9.87 5.98 -16.90
C SER A 26 10.38 5.16 -18.08
N LYS A 27 10.78 5.83 -19.17
CA LYS A 27 11.30 5.17 -20.40
C LYS A 27 12.53 4.31 -20.14
N GLY A 28 13.35 4.67 -19.16
CA GLY A 28 14.57 3.96 -18.78
C GLY A 28 14.36 2.70 -17.91
N VAL A 29 13.19 2.51 -17.32
CA VAL A 29 12.87 1.37 -16.44
C VAL A 29 11.90 0.43 -17.15
N MET A 30 10.60 0.55 -16.92
CA MET A 30 9.59 -0.35 -17.51
C MET A 30 8.63 0.34 -18.47
N GLY A 31 8.63 1.67 -18.54
CA GLY A 31 7.66 2.44 -19.33
C GLY A 31 7.65 2.06 -20.81
N THR A 32 8.82 1.88 -21.45
CA THR A 32 8.89 1.47 -22.87
C THR A 32 8.29 0.07 -23.09
N ARG A 33 8.51 -0.86 -22.16
CA ARG A 33 7.94 -2.22 -22.23
C ARG A 33 6.43 -2.18 -22.02
N TRP A 34 5.97 -1.39 -21.05
CA TRP A 34 4.56 -1.21 -20.77
C TRP A 34 3.81 -0.62 -21.96
N MET A 35 4.34 0.45 -22.58
CA MET A 35 3.76 1.04 -23.79
C MET A 35 3.64 0.04 -24.94
N LYS A 36 4.66 -0.80 -25.16
CA LYS A 36 4.61 -1.84 -26.19
C LYS A 36 3.55 -2.92 -25.92
N LEU A 37 3.37 -3.28 -24.65
CA LEU A 37 2.43 -4.33 -24.27
C LEU A 37 0.97 -3.83 -24.23
N THR A 38 0.76 -2.56 -23.92
CA THR A 38 -0.57 -1.96 -23.82
C THR A 38 -1.05 -1.25 -25.09
N GLY A 39 -0.12 -0.91 -26.00
CA GLY A 39 -0.41 -0.07 -27.16
C GLY A 39 -0.66 1.41 -26.82
N VAL A 40 -0.51 1.79 -25.55
CA VAL A 40 -0.75 3.18 -25.11
C VAL A 40 0.36 4.10 -25.62
N GLN A 41 -0.04 5.17 -26.32
CA GLN A 41 0.83 6.26 -26.74
C GLN A 41 0.51 7.50 -25.91
N PRO A 42 1.42 7.98 -25.07
CA PRO A 42 1.18 9.17 -24.24
C PRO A 42 1.29 10.49 -25.06
N GLU A 43 1.97 10.44 -26.20
CA GLU A 43 2.23 11.61 -27.03
C GLU A 43 0.94 12.13 -27.70
N GLY A 44 0.73 13.44 -27.65
CA GLY A 44 -0.44 14.09 -28.26
C GLY A 44 -1.73 14.00 -27.45
N LYS A 45 -1.74 13.39 -26.27
CA LYS A 45 -2.92 13.39 -25.39
C LYS A 45 -3.10 14.72 -24.68
N PRO A 46 -4.36 15.20 -24.54
CA PRO A 46 -4.62 16.40 -23.73
C PRO A 46 -4.23 16.17 -22.27
N ALA A 47 -3.81 17.24 -21.58
CA ALA A 47 -3.33 17.15 -20.19
C ALA A 47 -4.35 16.46 -19.26
N ILE A 48 -5.64 16.67 -19.48
CA ILE A 48 -6.72 16.06 -18.68
C ILE A 48 -6.68 14.52 -18.73
N ALA A 49 -6.30 13.93 -19.87
CA ALA A 49 -6.18 12.47 -20.02
C ALA A 49 -5.01 11.87 -19.23
N ILE A 50 -4.10 12.72 -18.76
CA ILE A 50 -2.99 12.32 -17.87
C ILE A 50 -3.33 12.66 -16.42
N VAL A 51 -3.85 13.85 -16.17
CA VAL A 51 -4.14 14.35 -14.81
C VAL A 51 -5.22 13.52 -14.12
N VAL A 52 -6.31 13.18 -14.81
CA VAL A 52 -7.41 12.42 -14.20
C VAL A 52 -6.95 11.05 -13.68
N PRO A 53 -6.27 10.20 -14.45
CA PRO A 53 -5.72 8.94 -13.91
C PRO A 53 -4.76 9.13 -12.73
N LEU A 54 -3.95 10.18 -12.72
CA LEU A 54 -3.04 10.47 -11.61
C LEU A 54 -3.81 10.85 -10.33
N LEU A 55 -4.86 11.65 -10.44
CA LEU A 55 -5.72 12.00 -9.29
C LEU A 55 -6.47 10.78 -8.76
N VAL A 56 -6.99 9.93 -9.65
CA VAL A 56 -7.62 8.66 -9.26
C VAL A 56 -6.62 7.75 -8.55
N THR A 57 -5.39 7.63 -9.10
CA THR A 57 -4.33 6.84 -8.47
C THR A 57 -3.98 7.38 -7.10
N LEU A 58 -3.87 8.70 -6.94
CA LEU A 58 -3.59 9.34 -5.66
C LEU A 58 -4.67 9.02 -4.62
N LEU A 59 -5.94 9.11 -5.01
CA LEU A 59 -7.07 8.80 -4.13
C LEU A 59 -7.07 7.31 -3.72
N VAL A 60 -6.89 6.40 -4.68
CA VAL A 60 -6.85 4.96 -4.42
C VAL A 60 -5.63 4.62 -3.55
N SER A 61 -4.48 5.22 -3.81
CA SER A 61 -3.28 5.04 -2.98
C SER A 61 -3.48 5.53 -1.55
N PHE A 62 -4.22 6.63 -1.35
CA PHE A 62 -4.58 7.09 -0.01
C PHE A 62 -5.45 6.07 0.71
N ILE A 63 -6.46 5.53 0.05
CA ILE A 63 -7.33 4.49 0.63
C ILE A 63 -6.51 3.24 0.99
N THR A 64 -5.62 2.81 0.11
CA THR A 64 -4.73 1.65 0.35
C THR A 64 -3.80 1.88 1.54
N SER A 65 -3.17 3.06 1.61
CA SER A 65 -2.27 3.46 2.70
C SER A 65 -3.01 3.51 4.03
N TRP A 66 -4.19 4.11 4.03
CA TRP A 66 -5.05 4.19 5.21
C TRP A 66 -5.50 2.80 5.67
N ALA A 67 -5.98 1.95 4.74
CA ALA A 67 -6.40 0.60 5.06
C ALA A 67 -5.25 -0.26 5.64
N LEU A 68 -4.04 -0.15 5.07
CA LEU A 68 -2.87 -0.85 5.62
C LEU A 68 -2.53 -0.33 7.01
N ALA A 69 -2.50 0.99 7.23
CA ALA A 69 -2.24 1.56 8.56
C ALA A 69 -3.28 1.10 9.58
N TRP A 70 -4.53 1.00 9.17
CA TRP A 70 -5.62 0.50 10.00
C TRP A 70 -5.43 -0.98 10.38
N VAL A 71 -5.11 -1.84 9.41
CA VAL A 71 -4.84 -3.28 9.63
C VAL A 71 -3.64 -3.47 10.56
N VAL A 72 -2.54 -2.75 10.31
CA VAL A 72 -1.34 -2.81 11.16
C VAL A 72 -1.65 -2.34 12.58
N GLY A 73 -2.37 -1.24 12.72
CA GLY A 73 -2.80 -0.72 14.01
C GLY A 73 -3.66 -1.71 14.79
N MET A 74 -4.60 -2.40 14.12
CA MET A 74 -5.44 -3.41 14.76
C MET A 74 -4.65 -4.63 15.27
N ILE A 75 -3.55 -4.98 14.60
CA ILE A 75 -2.74 -6.15 14.99
C ILE A 75 -1.73 -5.79 16.09
N THR A 76 -1.15 -4.59 16.05
CA THR A 76 0.04 -4.26 16.84
C THR A 76 -0.22 -3.35 18.03
N ILE A 77 -1.36 -2.63 18.06
CA ILE A 77 -1.66 -1.76 19.17
C ILE A 77 -2.30 -2.60 20.29
N PRO A 78 -1.67 -2.63 21.48
CA PRO A 78 -2.20 -3.40 22.62
C PRO A 78 -3.64 -3.01 22.97
N GLY A 79 -4.43 -3.96 23.44
CA GLY A 79 -5.83 -3.76 23.83
C GLY A 79 -6.87 -4.04 22.74
N HIS A 80 -6.47 -4.27 21.48
CA HIS A 80 -7.41 -4.67 20.42
C HIS A 80 -7.61 -6.20 20.33
N SER A 81 -6.67 -6.99 20.87
CA SER A 81 -6.63 -8.45 20.72
C SER A 81 -6.85 -9.22 22.04
N ALA A 82 -7.09 -8.56 23.15
CA ALA A 82 -7.19 -9.22 24.45
C ALA A 82 -8.63 -9.19 24.97
N PRO A 83 -9.35 -10.32 24.94
CA PRO A 83 -10.76 -10.36 25.35
C PRO A 83 -10.99 -10.36 26.87
N GLU A 84 -9.98 -10.56 27.71
CA GLU A 84 -10.18 -10.85 29.13
C GLU A 84 -9.02 -10.43 30.05
N LEU A 85 -8.54 -9.19 29.87
CA LEU A 85 -7.55 -8.63 30.79
C LEU A 85 -8.25 -7.92 31.97
N ASP A 86 -7.74 -8.12 33.19
CA ASP A 86 -8.13 -7.34 34.37
C ASP A 86 -7.87 -5.83 34.11
N ASN A 87 -8.68 -4.96 34.75
CA ASN A 87 -8.61 -3.51 34.52
C ASN A 87 -7.19 -2.94 34.71
N ALA A 88 -6.39 -3.47 35.61
CA ALA A 88 -5.00 -3.06 35.83
C ALA A 88 -4.08 -3.46 34.69
N GLU A 89 -4.26 -4.64 34.11
CA GLU A 89 -3.51 -5.12 32.95
C GLU A 89 -3.92 -4.36 31.68
N ILE A 90 -5.20 -4.04 31.53
CA ILE A 90 -5.71 -3.20 30.43
C ILE A 90 -5.01 -1.84 30.45
N VAL A 91 -4.97 -1.17 31.60
CA VAL A 91 -4.33 0.15 31.74
C VAL A 91 -2.83 0.05 31.45
N ALA A 92 -2.12 -0.95 31.98
CA ALA A 92 -0.69 -1.16 31.73
C ALA A 92 -0.41 -1.44 30.24
N THR A 93 -1.30 -2.17 29.55
CA THR A 93 -1.17 -2.50 28.14
C THR A 93 -1.44 -1.29 27.25
N PHE A 94 -2.36 -0.40 27.60
CA PHE A 94 -2.61 0.85 26.88
C PHE A 94 -1.50 1.89 27.03
N VAL A 95 -0.72 1.82 28.11
CA VAL A 95 0.40 2.74 28.40
C VAL A 95 1.73 2.17 27.87
N ALA A 96 1.77 0.89 27.47
CA ALA A 96 2.99 0.30 26.91
C ALA A 96 3.37 0.98 25.60
N PRO A 97 4.65 1.33 25.42
CA PRO A 97 5.12 1.90 24.16
C PRO A 97 4.97 0.87 23.04
N ILE A 98 4.63 1.36 21.84
CA ILE A 98 4.56 0.49 20.65
C ILE A 98 5.95 -0.11 20.41
N ASP A 99 6.02 -1.43 20.32
CA ASP A 99 7.23 -2.11 19.80
C ASP A 99 7.40 -1.75 18.32
N ARG A 100 8.33 -0.86 18.04
CA ARG A 100 8.60 -0.34 16.71
C ARG A 100 9.06 -1.41 15.74
N PHE A 101 9.80 -2.41 16.23
CA PHE A 101 10.28 -3.50 15.39
C PHE A 101 9.14 -4.45 15.00
N ALA A 102 8.28 -4.81 15.96
CA ALA A 102 7.08 -5.58 15.70
C ALA A 102 6.11 -4.84 14.78
N PHE A 103 5.93 -3.53 14.98
CA PHE A 103 5.08 -2.69 14.13
C PHE A 103 5.59 -2.66 12.68
N PHE A 104 6.90 -2.45 12.48
CA PHE A 104 7.52 -2.46 11.17
C PHE A 104 7.39 -3.83 10.49
N GLY A 105 7.70 -4.92 11.19
CA GLY A 105 7.57 -6.27 10.68
C GLY A 105 6.13 -6.61 10.28
N THR A 106 5.17 -6.22 11.11
CA THR A 106 3.74 -6.43 10.82
C THR A 106 3.30 -5.63 9.60
N ALA A 107 3.77 -4.39 9.42
CA ALA A 107 3.45 -3.58 8.25
C ALA A 107 3.91 -4.25 6.95
N LEU A 108 5.13 -4.79 6.92
CA LEU A 108 5.66 -5.51 5.76
C LEU A 108 4.88 -6.79 5.48
N VAL A 109 4.66 -7.62 6.49
CA VAL A 109 3.97 -8.91 6.34
C VAL A 109 2.52 -8.69 5.92
N ALA A 110 1.79 -7.78 6.58
CA ALA A 110 0.42 -7.44 6.23
C ALA A 110 0.32 -6.91 4.79
N GLY A 111 1.23 -5.99 4.40
CA GLY A 111 1.28 -5.47 3.03
C GLY A 111 1.47 -6.56 1.99
N ILE A 112 2.41 -7.47 2.20
CA ILE A 112 2.67 -8.59 1.26
C ILE A 112 1.47 -9.53 1.18
N ILE A 113 0.84 -9.86 2.31
CA ILE A 113 -0.36 -10.73 2.33
C ILE A 113 -1.52 -10.07 1.59
N LEU A 114 -1.78 -8.78 1.85
CA LEU A 114 -2.83 -8.03 1.17
C LEU A 114 -2.54 -7.91 -0.33
N TRP A 115 -1.29 -7.65 -0.72
CA TRP A 115 -0.91 -7.66 -2.13
C TRP A 115 -1.15 -9.02 -2.78
N ALA A 116 -0.71 -10.11 -2.18
CA ALA A 116 -0.85 -11.45 -2.77
C ALA A 116 -2.32 -11.86 -2.91
N GLY A 117 -3.12 -11.68 -1.84
CA GLY A 117 -4.51 -12.14 -1.80
C GLY A 117 -5.49 -11.25 -2.55
N PHE A 118 -5.26 -9.94 -2.59
CA PHE A 118 -6.24 -9.01 -3.16
C PHE A 118 -5.75 -8.34 -4.45
N THR A 119 -4.47 -7.97 -4.57
CA THR A 119 -3.97 -7.29 -5.77
C THR A 119 -3.50 -8.29 -6.81
N ALA A 120 -2.49 -9.10 -6.50
CA ALA A 120 -1.92 -10.05 -7.45
C ALA A 120 -2.96 -11.06 -7.95
N ALA A 121 -3.74 -11.65 -7.05
CA ALA A 121 -4.79 -12.59 -7.40
C ALA A 121 -5.84 -11.99 -8.35
N ARG A 122 -6.22 -10.72 -8.13
CA ARG A 122 -7.19 -10.02 -8.98
C ARG A 122 -6.62 -9.69 -10.36
N PHE A 123 -5.40 -9.16 -10.43
CA PHE A 123 -4.75 -8.92 -11.72
C PHE A 123 -4.61 -10.20 -12.53
N ILE A 124 -4.15 -11.30 -11.93
CA ILE A 124 -4.00 -12.59 -12.61
C ILE A 124 -5.35 -13.07 -13.14
N THR A 125 -6.41 -13.00 -12.33
CA THR A 125 -7.74 -13.45 -12.73
C THR A 125 -8.29 -12.59 -13.88
N HIS A 126 -8.32 -11.27 -13.71
CA HIS A 126 -8.90 -10.37 -14.73
C HIS A 126 -8.14 -10.43 -16.05
N ASP A 127 -6.80 -10.36 -16.00
CA ASP A 127 -5.98 -10.39 -17.20
C ASP A 127 -6.11 -11.74 -17.94
N ALA A 128 -6.29 -12.85 -17.21
CA ALA A 128 -6.53 -14.16 -17.82
C ALA A 128 -7.86 -14.21 -18.59
N PHE A 129 -8.96 -13.69 -18.01
CA PHE A 129 -10.25 -13.62 -18.69
C PHE A 129 -10.26 -12.62 -19.85
N GLU A 130 -9.51 -11.52 -19.75
CA GLU A 130 -9.38 -10.53 -20.81
C GLU A 130 -8.39 -10.95 -21.92
N GLY A 131 -7.71 -12.08 -21.78
CA GLY A 131 -6.71 -12.56 -22.74
C GLY A 131 -5.48 -11.66 -22.85
N ARG A 132 -5.14 -10.94 -21.78
CA ARG A 132 -3.97 -10.05 -21.77
C ARG A 132 -2.68 -10.83 -21.79
N PRO A 133 -1.60 -10.30 -22.38
CA PRO A 133 -0.31 -10.95 -22.38
C PRO A 133 0.21 -11.17 -20.95
N VAL A 134 0.62 -12.37 -20.58
CA VAL A 134 1.18 -12.71 -19.27
C VAL A 134 2.31 -11.76 -18.87
N LYS A 135 3.13 -11.30 -19.83
CA LYS A 135 4.19 -10.33 -19.59
C LYS A 135 3.68 -8.99 -19.04
N LEU A 136 2.49 -8.56 -19.46
CA LEU A 136 1.86 -7.35 -18.94
C LEU A 136 1.35 -7.58 -17.52
N THR A 137 0.70 -8.70 -17.27
CA THR A 137 0.23 -9.09 -15.93
C THR A 137 1.40 -9.12 -14.93
N VAL A 138 2.50 -9.80 -15.29
CA VAL A 138 3.71 -9.85 -14.44
C VAL A 138 4.26 -8.45 -14.18
N LEU A 139 4.36 -7.59 -15.21
CA LEU A 139 4.86 -6.23 -15.06
C LEU A 139 4.00 -5.42 -14.07
N ASN A 140 2.68 -5.50 -14.18
CA ASN A 140 1.75 -4.80 -13.31
C ASN A 140 1.79 -5.37 -11.88
N VAL A 141 1.76 -6.69 -11.72
CA VAL A 141 1.80 -7.36 -10.41
C VAL A 141 3.09 -7.05 -9.65
N VAL A 142 4.24 -7.01 -10.35
CA VAL A 142 5.52 -6.65 -9.72
C VAL A 142 5.56 -5.15 -9.38
N HIS A 143 5.01 -4.27 -10.22
CA HIS A 143 4.85 -2.85 -9.88
C HIS A 143 4.07 -2.67 -8.56
N GLU A 144 2.94 -3.34 -8.45
CA GLU A 144 2.11 -3.28 -7.24
C GLU A 144 2.83 -3.87 -6.01
N LEU A 145 3.67 -4.92 -6.18
CA LEU A 145 4.51 -5.43 -5.10
C LEU A 145 5.49 -4.38 -4.61
N VAL A 146 6.21 -3.73 -5.52
CA VAL A 146 7.16 -2.66 -5.15
C VAL A 146 6.41 -1.53 -4.46
N THR A 147 5.25 -1.15 -4.97
CA THR A 147 4.42 -0.09 -4.41
C THR A 147 4.01 -0.42 -2.97
N ILE A 148 3.45 -1.61 -2.72
CA ILE A 148 2.99 -1.97 -1.38
C ILE A 148 4.15 -2.14 -0.39
N VAL A 149 5.30 -2.63 -0.83
CA VAL A 149 6.50 -2.73 0.01
C VAL A 149 6.99 -1.35 0.45
N VAL A 150 7.11 -0.39 -0.48
CA VAL A 150 7.50 0.99 -0.15
C VAL A 150 6.50 1.64 0.81
N LEU A 151 5.21 1.48 0.54
CA LEU A 151 4.12 1.95 1.37
C LEU A 151 4.17 1.35 2.79
N SER A 152 4.41 0.03 2.90
CA SER A 152 4.58 -0.68 4.17
C SER A 152 5.79 -0.18 4.95
N ILE A 153 6.91 0.09 4.28
CA ILE A 153 8.10 0.67 4.90
C ILE A 153 7.78 2.03 5.51
N VAL A 154 7.14 2.94 4.75
CA VAL A 154 6.82 4.29 5.23
C VAL A 154 5.89 4.24 6.44
N ILE A 155 4.86 3.40 6.41
CA ILE A 155 3.94 3.22 7.56
C ILE A 155 4.67 2.58 8.74
N GLY A 156 5.46 1.53 8.48
CA GLY A 156 6.13 0.75 9.51
C GLY A 156 7.20 1.51 10.29
N VAL A 157 7.93 2.42 9.63
CA VAL A 157 8.96 3.23 10.32
C VAL A 157 8.36 4.40 11.11
N TRP A 158 7.08 4.72 10.92
CA TRP A 158 6.43 5.87 11.53
C TRP A 158 5.13 5.49 12.24
N PRO A 159 5.20 4.72 13.35
CA PRO A 159 4.02 4.34 14.11
C PRO A 159 3.28 5.56 14.68
N PRO A 160 1.99 5.42 15.03
CA PRO A 160 1.24 6.48 15.70
C PRO A 160 1.83 6.78 17.08
N ALA A 161 1.74 8.04 17.51
CA ALA A 161 1.97 8.39 18.89
C ALA A 161 0.74 7.94 19.71
N LEU A 162 0.97 7.13 20.73
CA LEU A 162 -0.07 6.85 21.74
C LEU A 162 -0.04 7.99 22.76
N ALA A 163 -1.15 8.69 22.88
CA ALA A 163 -1.32 9.77 23.87
C ALA A 163 -1.60 9.19 25.26
#